data_f93955640081cb6d8b6b4a54821ee577
#
_entry.id   f93955640081cb6d8b6b4a54821ee577
#
_cell.length_a   1.000
_cell.length_b   1.000
_cell.length_c   1.000
_cell.angle_alpha   90.00
_cell.angle_beta   90.00
_cell.angle_gamma   90.00
#
_symmetry.space_group_name_H-M   'P 1'
#
loop_
_entity.id
_entity.type
_entity.pdbx_description
1 polymer ?
#
loop_
_entity_poly.entity_id
_entity_poly.type
_entity_poly.pdbx_seq_one_letter_code
_entity_poly.pdbx_strand_id
1 'polypeptide(L)'
;MNVSDAIFSRSSVRAFTKKPVDNLLIKSLLEKSSRSPSGGNLQPWKIYVLNNQSMIDFLSHQDNWDKPETPSYEIYPPKLKEPYRTSRYELGEQMYSILGIEKQDKDARINQVMKNFRFFGAPSAFFCFVDRQMGYPQWSDLGMFLQTFMLLAKEAGLDT
;
A
#
# COMPACT_ATOMS: atom_id res chain seq x y z
N MET A 1 -13.03 -7.66 17.28
CA MET A 1 -12.92 -6.19 17.15
C MET A 1 -14.14 -5.69 16.38
N ASN A 2 -14.77 -4.60 16.79
CA ASN A 2 -15.85 -4.02 15.98
C ASN A 2 -15.27 -3.08 14.92
N VAL A 3 -16.10 -2.65 13.95
CA VAL A 3 -15.66 -1.80 12.84
C VAL A 3 -15.05 -0.47 13.31
N SER A 4 -15.67 0.17 14.31
CA SER A 4 -15.16 1.43 14.86
C SER A 4 -13.78 1.25 15.48
N ASP A 5 -13.57 0.18 16.25
CA ASP A 5 -12.26 -0.13 16.83
C ASP A 5 -11.20 -0.34 15.73
N ALA A 6 -11.54 -1.05 14.66
CA ALA A 6 -10.63 -1.27 13.53
C ALA A 6 -10.26 0.06 12.85
N ILE A 7 -11.24 0.94 12.63
CA ILE A 7 -11.01 2.26 12.02
C ILE A 7 -10.10 3.12 12.90
N PHE A 8 -10.36 3.22 14.21
CA PHE A 8 -9.59 4.07 15.11
C PHE A 8 -8.19 3.52 15.42
N SER A 9 -8.01 2.20 15.44
CA SER A 9 -6.72 1.57 15.76
C SER A 9 -5.81 1.37 14.55
N ARG A 10 -6.36 1.40 13.31
CA ARG A 10 -5.55 1.27 12.11
C ARG A 10 -4.68 2.51 11.89
N SER A 11 -3.42 2.30 11.64
CA SER A 11 -2.48 3.33 11.17
C SER A 11 -1.65 2.80 10.00
N SER A 12 -1.03 3.70 9.25
CA SER A 12 -0.11 3.32 8.18
C SER A 12 1.24 2.92 8.78
N VAL A 13 1.47 1.63 8.92
CA VAL A 13 2.73 1.08 9.45
C VAL A 13 3.81 1.08 8.36
N ARG A 14 5.04 1.47 8.73
CA ARG A 14 6.19 1.55 7.81
C ARG A 14 7.44 0.84 8.37
N ALA A 15 7.22 -0.11 9.28
CA ALA A 15 8.23 -1.04 9.77
C ALA A 15 7.52 -2.32 10.23
N PHE A 16 7.89 -3.44 9.64
CA PHE A 16 7.23 -4.72 9.88
C PHE A 16 8.19 -5.73 10.50
N THR A 17 7.63 -6.66 11.27
CA THR A 17 8.37 -7.83 11.77
C THR A 17 8.58 -8.83 10.62
N LYS A 18 9.51 -9.76 10.81
CA LYS A 18 9.76 -10.86 9.85
C LYS A 18 8.86 -12.07 10.10
N LYS A 19 7.84 -11.94 10.97
CA LYS A 19 6.93 -13.04 11.27
C LYS A 19 6.13 -13.41 10.01
N PRO A 20 6.19 -14.66 9.55
CA PRO A 20 5.44 -15.09 8.37
C PRO A 20 3.93 -14.91 8.57
N VAL A 21 3.24 -14.61 7.47
CA VAL A 21 1.78 -14.56 7.42
C VAL A 21 1.28 -15.81 6.70
N ASP A 22 0.29 -16.47 7.30
CA ASP A 22 -0.30 -17.68 6.72
C ASP A 22 -1.04 -17.36 5.41
N ASN A 23 -0.80 -18.16 4.37
CA ASN A 23 -1.47 -18.05 3.08
C ASN A 23 -3.00 -18.20 3.18
N LEU A 24 -3.48 -19.08 4.06
CA LEU A 24 -4.93 -19.27 4.26
C LEU A 24 -5.57 -18.04 4.91
N LEU A 25 -4.85 -17.38 5.83
CA LEU A 25 -5.31 -16.11 6.40
C LEU A 25 -5.39 -15.03 5.33
N ILE A 26 -4.34 -14.85 4.53
CA ILE A 26 -4.32 -13.86 3.44
C ILE A 26 -5.48 -14.11 2.48
N LYS A 27 -5.67 -15.36 2.04
CA LYS A 27 -6.77 -15.75 1.17
C LYS A 27 -8.12 -15.40 1.76
N SER A 28 -8.36 -15.77 3.02
CA SER A 28 -9.61 -15.47 3.73
C SER A 28 -9.89 -13.96 3.81
N LEU A 29 -8.86 -13.14 4.09
CA LEU A 29 -9.00 -11.69 4.14
C LEU A 29 -9.36 -11.11 2.77
N LEU A 30 -8.74 -11.60 1.69
CA LEU A 30 -9.02 -11.16 0.32
C LEU A 30 -10.43 -11.58 -0.12
N GLU A 31 -10.86 -12.80 0.19
CA GLU A 31 -12.21 -13.28 -0.10
C GLU A 31 -13.28 -12.44 0.62
N LYS A 32 -13.07 -12.12 1.89
CA LYS A 32 -13.96 -11.21 2.63
C LYS A 32 -13.95 -9.81 2.03
N SER A 33 -12.79 -9.30 1.62
CA SER A 33 -12.65 -7.99 1.00
C SER A 33 -13.37 -7.90 -0.34
N SER A 34 -13.51 -9.01 -1.07
CA SER A 34 -14.25 -9.06 -2.33
C SER A 34 -15.75 -8.82 -2.18
N ARG A 35 -16.27 -8.76 -0.93
CA ARG A 35 -17.63 -8.31 -0.64
C ARG A 35 -17.81 -6.78 -0.72
N SER A 36 -16.73 -6.04 -0.96
CA SER A 36 -16.81 -4.60 -1.20
C SER A 36 -17.73 -4.30 -2.38
N PRO A 37 -18.56 -3.24 -2.31
CA PRO A 37 -19.40 -2.86 -3.43
C PRO A 37 -18.56 -2.38 -4.62
N SER A 38 -19.12 -2.53 -5.82
CA SER A 38 -18.58 -1.95 -7.05
C SER A 38 -19.69 -1.56 -8.01
N GLY A 39 -19.49 -0.51 -8.77
CA GLY A 39 -20.46 -0.05 -9.77
C GLY A 39 -20.80 -1.16 -10.75
N GLY A 40 -22.11 -1.45 -10.92
CA GLY A 40 -22.56 -2.54 -11.77
C GLY A 40 -22.05 -3.93 -11.38
N ASN A 41 -21.53 -4.09 -10.16
CA ASN A 41 -20.90 -5.32 -9.67
C ASN A 41 -19.71 -5.78 -10.54
N LEU A 42 -18.95 -4.84 -11.08
CA LEU A 42 -17.84 -5.14 -11.98
C LEU A 42 -16.66 -5.82 -11.28
N GLN A 43 -16.48 -5.61 -9.98
CA GLN A 43 -15.39 -6.20 -9.17
C GLN A 43 -14.02 -6.06 -9.86
N PRO A 44 -13.56 -4.82 -10.13
CA PRO A 44 -12.48 -4.55 -11.09
C PRO A 44 -11.08 -4.90 -10.57
N TRP A 45 -10.96 -5.33 -9.33
CA TRP A 45 -9.70 -5.65 -8.68
C TRP A 45 -9.09 -6.96 -9.15
N LYS A 46 -7.82 -6.92 -9.55
CA LYS A 46 -6.98 -8.10 -9.86
C LYS A 46 -5.84 -8.14 -8.85
N ILE A 47 -5.80 -9.18 -8.02
CA ILE A 47 -4.88 -9.26 -6.89
C ILE A 47 -3.78 -10.29 -7.15
N TYR A 48 -2.53 -9.88 -6.96
CA TYR A 48 -1.35 -10.75 -7.01
C TYR A 48 -0.63 -10.69 -5.67
N VAL A 49 -0.64 -11.78 -4.94
CA VAL A 49 -0.05 -11.88 -3.61
C VAL A 49 1.42 -12.29 -3.70
N LEU A 50 2.25 -11.60 -2.97
CA LEU A 50 3.65 -11.95 -2.71
C LEU A 50 3.76 -12.42 -1.26
N ASN A 51 4.17 -13.67 -1.06
CA ASN A 51 4.41 -14.24 0.26
C ASN A 51 5.47 -15.33 0.18
N ASN A 52 6.24 -15.54 1.25
CA ASN A 52 7.28 -16.57 1.29
C ASN A 52 8.21 -16.49 0.04
N GLN A 53 8.33 -17.57 -0.74
CA GLN A 53 9.24 -17.66 -1.87
C GLN A 53 8.92 -16.61 -2.95
N SER A 54 7.65 -16.35 -3.26
CA SER A 54 7.30 -15.34 -4.27
C SER A 54 7.69 -13.91 -3.89
N MET A 55 7.75 -13.58 -2.60
CA MET A 55 8.30 -12.30 -2.14
C MET A 55 9.81 -12.23 -2.40
N ILE A 56 10.54 -13.30 -2.10
CA ILE A 56 12.01 -13.38 -2.34
C ILE A 56 12.29 -13.24 -3.83
N ASP A 57 11.57 -14.00 -4.65
CA ASP A 57 11.75 -14.01 -6.11
C ASP A 57 11.45 -12.63 -6.72
N PHE A 58 10.38 -11.96 -6.24
CA PHE A 58 10.04 -10.61 -6.70
C PHE A 58 11.13 -9.59 -6.33
N LEU A 59 11.61 -9.60 -5.09
CA LEU A 59 12.65 -8.69 -4.65
C LEU A 59 13.97 -8.93 -5.40
N SER A 60 14.32 -10.20 -5.65
CA SER A 60 15.48 -10.56 -6.47
C SER A 60 15.32 -10.10 -7.93
N HIS A 61 14.13 -10.27 -8.51
CA HIS A 61 13.83 -9.76 -9.84
C HIS A 61 13.99 -8.24 -9.91
N GLN A 62 13.46 -7.52 -8.91
CA GLN A 62 13.55 -6.07 -8.82
C GLN A 62 15.00 -5.59 -8.70
N ASP A 63 15.86 -6.30 -7.96
CA ASP A 63 17.28 -5.96 -7.81
C ASP A 63 18.07 -6.11 -9.13
N ASN A 64 17.62 -7.00 -10.01
CA ASN A 64 18.23 -7.27 -11.31
C ASN A 64 17.52 -6.55 -12.47
N TRP A 65 16.53 -5.71 -12.18
CA TRP A 65 15.80 -4.96 -13.21
C TRP A 65 16.65 -3.78 -13.71
N ASP A 66 17.01 -3.82 -14.97
CA ASP A 66 17.86 -2.83 -15.65
C ASP A 66 17.14 -2.02 -16.75
N LYS A 67 15.84 -2.26 -16.93
CA LYS A 67 15.07 -1.62 -18.00
C LYS A 67 14.44 -0.31 -17.51
N PRO A 68 14.31 0.69 -18.38
CA PRO A 68 13.61 1.92 -18.02
C PRO A 68 12.13 1.67 -17.72
N GLU A 69 11.60 2.39 -16.73
CA GLU A 69 10.20 2.33 -16.37
C GLU A 69 9.48 3.62 -16.80
N THR A 70 8.28 3.46 -17.30
CA THR A 70 7.40 4.58 -17.58
C THR A 70 6.20 4.52 -16.64
N PRO A 71 6.00 5.51 -15.77
CA PRO A 71 4.85 5.54 -14.89
C PRO A 71 3.54 5.49 -15.68
N SER A 72 2.60 4.68 -15.24
CA SER A 72 1.28 4.60 -15.88
C SER A 72 0.40 5.80 -15.55
N TYR A 73 0.68 6.49 -14.44
CA TYR A 73 -0.03 7.67 -13.96
C TYR A 73 0.83 8.42 -12.93
N GLU A 74 0.52 9.69 -12.74
CA GLU A 74 1.15 10.51 -11.71
C GLU A 74 0.59 10.14 -10.32
N ILE A 75 1.46 9.84 -9.35
CA ILE A 75 1.06 9.55 -7.96
C ILE A 75 0.40 10.79 -7.33
N TYR A 76 0.91 11.95 -7.64
CA TYR A 76 0.35 13.23 -7.21
C TYR A 76 0.21 14.17 -8.41
N PRO A 77 -0.81 15.04 -8.41
CA PRO A 77 -0.88 16.10 -9.44
C PRO A 77 0.41 16.93 -9.45
N PRO A 78 1.01 17.21 -10.62
CA PRO A 78 2.31 17.92 -10.72
C PRO A 78 2.27 19.34 -10.13
N LYS A 79 1.08 19.95 -10.06
CA LYS A 79 0.86 21.27 -9.45
C LYS A 79 -0.17 21.18 -8.34
N LEU A 80 0.20 20.50 -7.27
CA LEU A 80 -0.67 20.34 -6.10
C LEU A 80 -0.95 21.71 -5.46
N LYS A 81 -2.24 22.07 -5.34
CA LYS A 81 -2.71 23.35 -4.79
C LYS A 81 -2.94 23.24 -3.27
N GLU A 82 -3.10 24.39 -2.64
CA GLU A 82 -3.56 24.45 -1.25
C GLU A 82 -5.04 23.98 -1.12
N PRO A 83 -5.40 23.36 -0.01
CA PRO A 83 -4.56 23.05 1.18
C PRO A 83 -3.74 21.73 1.04
N TYR A 84 -3.91 20.98 -0.03
CA TYR A 84 -3.34 19.64 -0.22
C TYR A 84 -1.80 19.64 -0.23
N ARG A 85 -1.19 20.71 -0.78
CA ARG A 85 0.26 20.88 -0.79
C ARG A 85 0.80 21.01 0.63
N THR A 86 0.20 21.86 1.45
CA THR A 86 0.59 22.05 2.85
C THR A 86 0.41 20.76 3.63
N SER A 87 -0.75 20.10 3.55
CA SER A 87 -0.99 18.83 4.25
C SER A 87 0.05 17.74 3.93
N ARG A 88 0.40 17.61 2.64
CA ARG A 88 1.43 16.66 2.21
C ARG A 88 2.82 17.02 2.75
N TYR A 89 3.16 18.31 2.73
CA TYR A 89 4.45 18.79 3.21
C TYR A 89 4.59 18.58 4.71
N GLU A 90 3.61 18.98 5.51
CA GLU A 90 3.60 18.84 6.96
C GLU A 90 3.69 17.39 7.41
N LEU A 91 2.93 16.49 6.77
CA LEU A 91 3.03 15.07 7.03
C LEU A 91 4.44 14.53 6.75
N GLY A 92 5.05 14.95 5.65
CA GLY A 92 6.42 14.54 5.29
C GLY A 92 7.44 15.01 6.32
N GLU A 93 7.40 16.29 6.72
CA GLU A 93 8.33 16.84 7.70
C GLU A 93 8.12 16.22 9.10
N GLN A 94 6.88 15.95 9.51
CA GLN A 94 6.59 15.24 10.75
C GLN A 94 7.18 13.82 10.74
N MET A 95 7.00 13.08 9.64
CA MET A 95 7.56 11.74 9.48
C MET A 95 9.10 11.77 9.57
N TYR A 96 9.76 12.68 8.84
CA TYR A 96 11.22 12.78 8.87
C TYR A 96 11.73 13.17 10.24
N SER A 97 11.06 14.07 10.94
CA SER A 97 11.38 14.45 12.31
C SER A 97 11.32 13.25 13.26
N ILE A 98 10.27 12.43 13.19
CA ILE A 98 10.14 11.21 14.01
C ILE A 98 11.26 10.21 13.70
N LEU A 99 11.69 10.12 12.43
CA LEU A 99 12.76 9.22 11.98
C LEU A 99 14.16 9.77 12.26
N GLY A 100 14.29 11.00 12.76
CA GLY A 100 15.58 11.66 12.97
C GLY A 100 16.31 11.98 11.66
N ILE A 101 15.58 12.20 10.56
CA ILE A 101 16.14 12.53 9.24
C ILE A 101 16.09 14.03 9.03
N GLU A 102 17.25 14.64 9.01
CA GLU A 102 17.42 16.08 8.82
C GLU A 102 16.91 16.55 7.43
N LYS A 103 16.46 17.83 7.36
CA LYS A 103 15.91 18.39 6.12
C LYS A 103 16.92 18.45 4.98
N GLN A 104 18.17 18.70 5.31
CA GLN A 104 19.31 18.78 4.38
C GLN A 104 19.86 17.41 3.97
N ASP A 105 19.54 16.35 4.71
CA ASP A 105 19.99 14.98 4.39
C ASP A 105 19.11 14.37 3.30
N LYS A 106 19.40 14.75 2.06
CA LYS A 106 18.65 14.31 0.88
C LYS A 106 18.78 12.81 0.66
N ASP A 107 19.93 12.24 0.93
CA ASP A 107 20.20 10.82 0.71
C ASP A 107 19.40 9.95 1.68
N ALA A 108 19.36 10.32 2.97
CA ALA A 108 18.52 9.63 3.94
C ALA A 108 17.02 9.76 3.59
N ARG A 109 16.57 10.92 3.09
CA ARG A 109 15.19 11.11 2.62
C ARG A 109 14.86 10.23 1.40
N ILE A 110 15.75 10.15 0.42
CA ILE A 110 15.61 9.26 -0.74
C ILE A 110 15.57 7.81 -0.27
N ASN A 111 16.52 7.39 0.56
CA ASN A 111 16.55 6.04 1.10
C ASN A 111 15.27 5.66 1.85
N GLN A 112 14.67 6.60 2.59
CA GLN A 112 13.38 6.36 3.23
C GLN A 112 12.26 6.17 2.21
N VAL A 113 12.23 6.93 1.12
CA VAL A 113 11.26 6.76 0.03
C VAL A 113 11.46 5.41 -0.67
N MET A 114 12.72 5.00 -0.89
CA MET A 114 13.03 3.72 -1.54
C MET A 114 12.55 2.50 -0.76
N LYS A 115 12.30 2.61 0.54
CA LYS A 115 11.70 1.53 1.34
C LYS A 115 10.29 1.13 0.86
N ASN A 116 9.56 2.01 0.16
CA ASN A 116 8.28 1.66 -0.48
C ASN A 116 8.47 0.49 -1.45
N PHE A 117 9.53 0.51 -2.26
CA PHE A 117 9.83 -0.55 -3.22
C PHE A 117 10.30 -1.86 -2.56
N ARG A 118 10.54 -1.83 -1.27
CA ARG A 118 10.87 -3.01 -0.44
C ARG A 118 9.76 -3.32 0.57
N PHE A 119 8.54 -2.81 0.33
CA PHE A 119 7.37 -3.00 1.18
C PHE A 119 7.65 -2.69 2.66
N PHE A 120 8.58 -1.79 2.95
CA PHE A 120 9.05 -1.49 4.32
C PHE A 120 9.49 -2.74 5.10
N GLY A 121 9.92 -3.78 4.41
CA GLY A 121 10.34 -5.04 4.97
C GLY A 121 9.21 -5.98 5.42
N ALA A 122 7.98 -5.72 4.99
CA ALA A 122 6.86 -6.62 5.25
C ALA A 122 7.12 -8.03 4.71
N PRO A 123 6.72 -9.09 5.43
CA PRO A 123 6.91 -10.48 5.00
C PRO A 123 5.92 -10.88 3.89
N SER A 124 4.83 -10.13 3.73
CA SER A 124 3.82 -10.35 2.71
C SER A 124 3.33 -9.03 2.14
N ALA A 125 2.99 -9.03 0.87
CA ALA A 125 2.40 -7.88 0.18
C ALA A 125 1.45 -8.38 -0.93
N PHE A 126 0.69 -7.49 -1.50
CA PHE A 126 0.00 -7.77 -2.75
C PHE A 126 -0.03 -6.55 -3.66
N PHE A 127 -0.10 -6.79 -4.94
CA PHE A 127 -0.44 -5.79 -5.94
C PHE A 127 -1.92 -5.87 -6.26
N CYS A 128 -2.55 -4.71 -6.34
CA CYS A 128 -3.93 -4.58 -6.78
C CYS A 128 -3.95 -3.84 -8.12
N PHE A 129 -4.28 -4.54 -9.16
CA PHE A 129 -4.37 -3.99 -10.51
C PHE A 129 -5.81 -3.78 -10.92
N VAL A 130 -6.01 -2.81 -11.80
CA VAL A 130 -7.25 -2.56 -12.51
C VAL A 130 -6.98 -2.61 -14.01
N ASP A 131 -7.92 -3.11 -14.80
CA ASP A 131 -7.78 -3.15 -16.24
C ASP A 131 -7.71 -1.72 -16.81
N ARG A 132 -6.88 -1.50 -17.85
CA ARG A 132 -6.66 -0.18 -18.45
C ARG A 132 -7.90 0.46 -19.06
N GLN A 133 -8.92 -0.33 -19.40
CA GLN A 133 -10.21 0.18 -19.88
C GLN A 133 -11.07 0.82 -18.79
N MET A 134 -10.76 0.58 -17.51
CA MET A 134 -11.53 1.07 -16.38
C MET A 134 -11.30 2.56 -16.15
N GLY A 135 -12.36 3.27 -15.78
CA GLY A 135 -12.33 4.70 -15.51
C GLY A 135 -12.29 5.05 -14.02
N TYR A 136 -12.46 6.33 -13.73
CA TYR A 136 -12.41 6.85 -12.35
C TYR A 136 -13.37 6.17 -11.35
N PRO A 137 -14.61 5.79 -11.70
CA PRO A 137 -15.48 5.09 -10.76
C PRO A 137 -14.88 3.77 -10.28
N GLN A 138 -14.21 3.00 -11.15
CA GLN A 138 -13.61 1.72 -10.79
C GLN A 138 -12.36 1.89 -9.92
N TRP A 139 -11.65 3.02 -10.03
CA TRP A 139 -10.59 3.38 -9.09
C TRP A 139 -11.15 3.64 -7.68
N SER A 140 -12.34 4.24 -7.60
CA SER A 140 -13.07 4.36 -6.33
C SER A 140 -13.46 2.99 -5.75
N ASP A 141 -13.93 2.08 -6.59
CA ASP A 141 -14.24 0.70 -6.19
C ASP A 141 -13.00 -0.01 -5.63
N LEU A 142 -11.83 0.18 -6.26
CA LEU A 142 -10.55 -0.30 -5.74
C LEU A 142 -10.24 0.24 -4.34
N GLY A 143 -10.46 1.53 -4.12
CA GLY A 143 -10.25 2.16 -2.82
C GLY A 143 -11.13 1.53 -1.73
N MET A 144 -12.39 1.20 -2.05
CA MET A 144 -13.30 0.50 -1.13
C MET A 144 -12.79 -0.91 -0.81
N PHE A 145 -12.34 -1.67 -1.80
CA PHE A 145 -11.74 -2.99 -1.60
C PHE A 145 -10.50 -2.90 -0.69
N LEU A 146 -9.57 -1.99 -0.97
CA LEU A 146 -8.34 -1.83 -0.21
C LEU A 146 -8.61 -1.41 1.24
N GLN A 147 -9.56 -0.47 1.46
CA GLN A 147 -9.93 -0.07 2.82
C GLN A 147 -10.57 -1.23 3.58
N THR A 148 -11.44 -2.00 2.94
CA THR A 148 -12.06 -3.18 3.56
C THR A 148 -10.98 -4.20 3.97
N PHE A 149 -10.01 -4.45 3.09
CA PHE A 149 -8.88 -5.33 3.41
C PHE A 149 -8.08 -4.83 4.61
N MET A 150 -7.73 -3.54 4.64
CA MET A 150 -6.94 -2.96 5.74
C MET A 150 -7.65 -3.08 7.09
N LEU A 151 -8.97 -2.92 7.14
CA LEU A 151 -9.76 -3.09 8.36
C LEU A 151 -9.82 -4.54 8.80
N LEU A 152 -10.04 -5.47 7.87
CA LEU A 152 -10.03 -6.92 8.16
C LEU A 152 -8.65 -7.41 8.58
N ALA A 153 -7.58 -6.89 7.99
CA ALA A 153 -6.21 -7.19 8.42
C ALA A 153 -5.99 -6.73 9.86
N LYS A 154 -6.43 -5.52 10.20
CA LYS A 154 -6.33 -4.98 11.57
C LYS A 154 -7.13 -5.84 12.58
N GLU A 155 -8.33 -6.28 12.22
CA GLU A 155 -9.12 -7.22 13.03
C GLU A 155 -8.38 -8.54 13.27
N ALA A 156 -7.66 -9.04 12.26
CA ALA A 156 -6.84 -10.25 12.32
C ALA A 156 -5.49 -10.08 13.05
N GLY A 157 -5.21 -8.90 13.61
CA GLY A 157 -3.95 -8.60 14.31
C GLY A 157 -2.77 -8.33 13.38
N LEU A 158 -3.05 -7.99 12.11
CA LEU A 158 -2.05 -7.56 11.13
C LEU A 158 -2.11 -6.04 10.95
N ASP A 159 -0.96 -5.44 10.64
CA ASP A 159 -0.84 -4.03 10.25
C ASP A 159 -0.57 -3.89 8.75
N THR A 160 -0.92 -2.70 8.19
CA THR A 160 -0.79 -2.40 6.76
C THR A 160 -0.19 -1.02 6.52
#